data_9f0fe0e59d3d52fae48f00747713a0f4
#
_entry.id   9f0fe0e59d3d52fae48f00747713a0f4
#
_cell.length_a   1.000
_cell.length_b   1.000
_cell.length_c   1.000
_cell.angle_alpha   90.00
_cell.angle_beta   90.00
_cell.angle_gamma   90.00
#
_symmetry.space_group_name_H-M   'P 1'
#
loop_
_entity.id
_entity.type
_entity.pdbx_description
1 polymer ?
#
loop_
_entity_poly.entity_id
_entity_poly.type
_entity_poly.pdbx_seq_one_letter_code
_entity_poly.pdbx_strand_id
1 'polypeptide(L)'
;MIIDMIDWHEMLKDKKISLVYSGPLWPEGISGIAGTLKKRLEFDKIPMQTSQEVFSVFIEQMNNMLMYSIEKEKYMISDNVLAESPKGTFILGKDGNSFFIQTGNIMKNESVGLVKNRIDYLNTLDKESLRKFYKEQMRVDDNNPESKGAGLGFIEIARRISSKISYSFTPCGENQTFFSLYVKIGDDSLRVNESMPKGRNG
;
A
#
# COMPACT_ATOMS: atom_id res chain seq x y z
N MET A 1 -3.07 25.98 -15.92
CA MET A 1 -3.95 25.92 -14.71
C MET A 1 -3.02 26.00 -13.50
N ILE A 2 -3.17 27.00 -12.66
CA ILE A 2 -2.40 27.15 -11.41
C ILE A 2 -3.22 26.44 -10.34
N ILE A 3 -2.61 25.47 -9.66
CA ILE A 3 -3.20 24.80 -8.49
C ILE A 3 -3.03 25.75 -7.30
N ASP A 4 -4.09 26.00 -6.55
CA ASP A 4 -3.96 26.73 -5.29
C ASP A 4 -3.20 25.85 -4.27
N MET A 5 -1.96 26.24 -4.01
CA MET A 5 -1.06 25.49 -3.14
C MET A 5 -1.48 25.52 -1.67
N ILE A 6 -2.24 26.55 -1.24
CA ILE A 6 -2.70 26.60 0.15
C ILE A 6 -3.80 25.59 0.39
N ASP A 7 -4.74 25.43 -0.54
CA ASP A 7 -5.81 24.44 -0.43
C ASP A 7 -5.24 23.02 -0.39
N TRP A 8 -4.22 22.75 -1.24
CA TRP A 8 -3.51 21.48 -1.21
C TRP A 8 -2.77 21.25 0.11
N HIS A 9 -2.06 22.27 0.62
CA HIS A 9 -1.35 22.19 1.89
C HIS A 9 -2.32 21.88 3.04
N GLU A 10 -3.43 22.58 3.13
CA GLU A 10 -4.44 22.36 4.15
C GLU A 10 -5.07 20.98 4.03
N MET A 11 -5.44 20.55 2.83
CA MET A 11 -6.00 19.23 2.57
C MET A 11 -5.03 18.12 3.00
N LEU A 12 -3.75 18.20 2.64
CA LEU A 12 -2.75 17.21 3.02
C LEU A 12 -2.56 17.17 4.54
N LYS A 13 -2.56 18.33 5.19
CA LYS A 13 -2.47 18.46 6.65
C LYS A 13 -3.68 17.84 7.35
N ASP A 14 -4.89 18.18 6.92
CA ASP A 14 -6.14 17.67 7.50
C ASP A 14 -6.26 16.15 7.33
N LYS A 15 -5.84 15.64 6.18
CA LYS A 15 -5.80 14.20 5.89
C LYS A 15 -4.59 13.51 6.49
N LYS A 16 -3.69 14.25 7.18
CA LYS A 16 -2.46 13.71 7.80
C LYS A 16 -1.55 12.99 6.80
N ILE A 17 -1.55 13.46 5.54
CA ILE A 17 -0.74 12.92 4.45
C ILE A 17 0.64 13.56 4.52
N SER A 18 1.68 12.73 4.46
CA SER A 18 3.08 13.15 4.51
C SER A 18 3.83 12.97 3.19
N LEU A 19 3.35 12.09 2.32
CA LEU A 19 3.94 11.83 1.01
C LEU A 19 2.84 11.47 0.01
N VAL A 20 2.90 12.08 -1.16
CA VAL A 20 2.09 11.72 -2.32
C VAL A 20 3.02 11.53 -3.51
N TYR A 21 2.82 10.46 -4.23
CA TYR A 21 3.45 10.23 -5.53
C TYR A 21 2.37 9.86 -6.54
N SER A 22 2.44 10.39 -7.74
CA SER A 22 1.59 10.00 -8.86
C SER A 22 2.40 10.05 -10.14
N GLY A 23 2.48 8.94 -10.83
CA GLY A 23 3.27 8.83 -12.06
C GLY A 23 3.78 7.41 -12.33
N PRO A 24 4.77 7.29 -13.23
CA PRO A 24 5.34 5.99 -13.60
C PRO A 24 6.16 5.37 -12.45
N LEU A 25 6.04 4.05 -12.30
CA LEU A 25 6.63 3.28 -11.20
C LEU A 25 7.99 2.69 -11.62
N TRP A 26 8.92 3.52 -12.04
CA TRP A 26 10.29 3.06 -12.35
C TRP A 26 11.12 2.76 -11.10
N PRO A 27 12.15 1.91 -11.20
CA PRO A 27 12.92 1.45 -10.06
C PRO A 27 13.51 2.57 -9.20
N GLU A 28 14.01 3.63 -9.83
CA GLU A 28 14.59 4.80 -9.15
C GLU A 28 13.53 5.57 -8.34
N GLY A 29 12.32 5.72 -8.91
CA GLY A 29 11.18 6.36 -8.23
C GLY A 29 10.74 5.57 -7.00
N ILE A 30 10.59 4.25 -7.14
CA ILE A 30 10.24 3.35 -6.02
C ILE A 30 11.33 3.39 -4.95
N SER A 31 12.61 3.34 -5.35
CA SER A 31 13.76 3.43 -4.43
C SER A 31 13.80 4.76 -3.68
N GLY A 32 13.48 5.88 -4.36
CA GLY A 32 13.39 7.21 -3.76
C GLY A 32 12.28 7.29 -2.69
N ILE A 33 11.09 6.75 -3.01
CA ILE A 33 9.97 6.67 -2.06
C ILE A 33 10.35 5.79 -0.87
N ALA A 34 10.95 4.61 -1.11
CA ALA A 34 11.43 3.70 -0.06
C ALA A 34 12.44 4.37 0.87
N GLY A 35 13.41 5.11 0.30
CA GLY A 35 14.41 5.86 1.07
C GLY A 35 13.78 6.95 1.93
N THR A 36 12.80 7.68 1.40
CA THR A 36 12.05 8.71 2.13
C THR A 36 11.23 8.09 3.26
N LEU A 37 10.54 6.98 3.00
CA LEU A 37 9.80 6.23 4.01
C LEU A 37 10.71 5.77 5.15
N LYS A 38 11.86 5.17 4.83
CA LYS A 38 12.82 4.71 5.83
C LYS A 38 13.28 5.85 6.74
N LYS A 39 13.70 6.98 6.16
CA LYS A 39 14.11 8.16 6.93
C LYS A 39 12.98 8.71 7.80
N ARG A 40 11.74 8.66 7.31
CA ARG A 40 10.58 9.09 8.10
C ARG A 40 10.35 8.21 9.31
N LEU A 41 10.41 6.88 9.15
CA LEU A 41 10.27 5.92 10.24
C LEU A 41 11.37 6.08 11.30
N GLU A 42 12.61 6.31 10.86
CA GLU A 42 13.75 6.58 11.74
C GLU A 42 13.57 7.89 12.52
N PHE A 43 13.19 8.97 11.83
CA PHE A 43 12.95 10.29 12.44
C PHE A 43 11.84 10.24 13.50
N ASP A 44 10.77 9.56 13.22
CA ASP A 44 9.63 9.39 14.13
C ASP A 44 9.92 8.37 15.25
N LYS A 45 11.13 7.78 15.30
CA LYS A 45 11.55 6.76 16.27
C LYS A 45 10.57 5.59 16.37
N ILE A 46 10.06 5.14 15.23
CA ILE A 46 9.08 4.06 15.17
C ILE A 46 9.76 2.73 15.58
N PRO A 47 9.11 1.91 16.41
CA PRO A 47 9.63 0.59 16.77
C PRO A 47 9.98 -0.24 15.53
N MET A 48 11.07 -1.02 15.63
CA MET A 48 11.60 -1.80 14.50
C MET A 48 10.55 -2.72 13.89
N GLN A 49 9.72 -3.37 14.71
CA GLN A 49 8.66 -4.26 14.23
C GLN A 49 7.65 -3.49 13.35
N THR A 50 7.12 -2.37 13.83
CA THR A 50 6.19 -1.53 13.07
C THR A 50 6.84 -0.98 11.81
N SER A 51 8.11 -0.59 11.87
CA SER A 51 8.88 -0.14 10.70
C SER A 51 8.97 -1.23 9.63
N GLN A 52 9.23 -2.47 10.03
CA GLN A 52 9.26 -3.63 9.13
C GLN A 52 7.89 -3.92 8.52
N GLU A 53 6.82 -3.81 9.31
CA GLU A 53 5.44 -3.99 8.83
C GLU A 53 5.08 -2.94 7.78
N VAL A 54 5.33 -1.66 8.07
CA VAL A 54 5.07 -0.54 7.13
C VAL A 54 5.86 -0.72 5.83
N PHE A 55 7.15 -1.07 5.95
CA PHE A 55 8.01 -1.24 4.77
C PHE A 55 7.59 -2.43 3.92
N SER A 56 7.23 -3.55 4.55
CA SER A 56 6.74 -4.73 3.84
C SER A 56 5.43 -4.45 3.11
N VAL A 57 4.48 -3.79 3.77
CA VAL A 57 3.21 -3.39 3.14
C VAL A 57 3.45 -2.43 1.97
N PHE A 58 4.40 -1.49 2.11
CA PHE A 58 4.82 -0.61 1.02
C PHE A 58 5.28 -1.40 -0.20
N ILE A 59 6.20 -2.36 -0.01
CA ILE A 59 6.73 -3.18 -1.13
C ILE A 59 5.62 -3.96 -1.80
N GLU A 60 4.74 -4.60 -1.04
CA GLU A 60 3.64 -5.39 -1.60
C GLU A 60 2.63 -4.52 -2.38
N GLN A 61 2.35 -3.31 -1.91
CA GLN A 61 1.48 -2.41 -2.65
C GLN A 61 2.13 -1.89 -3.94
N MET A 62 3.45 -1.61 -3.94
CA MET A 62 4.20 -1.28 -5.16
C MET A 62 4.14 -2.43 -6.16
N ASN A 63 4.39 -3.66 -5.71
CA ASN A 63 4.32 -4.86 -6.57
C ASN A 63 2.91 -5.06 -7.15
N ASN A 64 1.86 -4.84 -6.36
CA ASN A 64 0.49 -4.91 -6.85
C ASN A 64 0.22 -3.87 -7.95
N MET A 65 0.66 -2.62 -7.78
CA MET A 65 0.52 -1.61 -8.83
C MET A 65 1.31 -1.97 -10.09
N LEU A 66 2.55 -2.48 -9.94
CA LEU A 66 3.36 -2.95 -11.09
C LEU A 66 2.67 -4.09 -11.84
N MET A 67 1.97 -4.98 -11.13
CA MET A 67 1.30 -6.16 -11.71
C MET A 67 -0.02 -5.80 -12.38
N TYR A 68 -0.84 -4.97 -11.75
CA TYR A 68 -2.22 -4.75 -12.18
C TYR A 68 -2.44 -3.48 -13.00
N SER A 69 -1.50 -2.51 -12.99
CA SER A 69 -1.70 -1.28 -13.75
C SER A 69 -1.57 -1.52 -15.25
N ILE A 70 -2.60 -1.08 -15.98
CA ILE A 70 -2.62 -1.09 -17.45
C ILE A 70 -2.23 0.26 -18.06
N GLU A 71 -2.28 1.32 -17.27
CA GLU A 71 -1.76 2.62 -17.69
C GLU A 71 -0.24 2.61 -17.63
N LYS A 72 0.41 2.95 -18.74
CA LYS A 72 1.87 2.90 -18.84
C LYS A 72 2.42 4.19 -19.43
N GLU A 73 3.63 4.53 -19.05
CA GLU A 73 4.41 5.61 -19.62
C GLU A 73 5.67 5.07 -20.27
N LYS A 74 5.95 5.57 -21.48
CA LYS A 74 7.15 5.20 -22.24
C LYS A 74 8.29 6.12 -21.87
N TYR A 75 9.46 5.56 -21.66
CA TYR A 75 10.68 6.31 -21.40
C TYR A 75 11.90 5.67 -22.09
N MET A 76 12.92 6.48 -22.36
CA MET A 76 14.16 6.01 -22.99
C MET A 76 15.10 5.51 -21.90
N ILE A 77 15.59 4.28 -22.05
CA ILE A 77 16.66 3.73 -21.18
C ILE A 77 18.03 4.13 -21.75
N SER A 78 18.17 4.16 -23.08
CA SER A 78 19.38 4.56 -23.80
C SER A 78 19.02 4.97 -25.23
N ASP A 79 20.00 5.44 -26.00
CA ASP A 79 19.81 5.81 -27.40
C ASP A 79 19.17 4.65 -28.19
N ASN A 80 17.89 4.74 -28.50
CA ASN A 80 17.06 3.76 -29.21
C ASN A 80 16.47 2.59 -28.39
N VAL A 81 16.52 2.58 -27.06
CA VAL A 81 15.84 1.58 -26.24
C VAL A 81 14.69 2.21 -25.46
N LEU A 82 13.46 1.96 -25.91
CA LEU A 82 12.23 2.36 -25.24
C LEU A 82 11.82 1.29 -24.22
N ALA A 83 11.52 1.73 -22.99
CA ALA A 83 10.87 0.91 -21.98
C ALA A 83 9.50 1.49 -21.63
N GLU A 84 8.68 0.68 -20.98
CA GLU A 84 7.38 1.10 -20.44
C GLU A 84 7.36 0.88 -18.96
N SER A 85 6.87 1.86 -18.20
CA SER A 85 6.64 1.75 -16.76
C SER A 85 5.15 1.88 -16.46
N PRO A 86 4.58 0.95 -15.66
CA PRO A 86 3.23 1.11 -15.15
C PRO A 86 3.11 2.41 -14.35
N LYS A 87 1.93 3.04 -14.40
CA LYS A 87 1.62 4.24 -13.60
C LYS A 87 0.77 3.90 -12.40
N GLY A 88 0.95 4.66 -11.33
CA GLY A 88 0.15 4.52 -10.13
C GLY A 88 0.21 5.75 -9.26
N THR A 89 -0.68 5.79 -8.28
CA THR A 89 -0.71 6.80 -7.23
C THR A 89 -0.44 6.13 -5.90
N PHE A 90 0.46 6.71 -5.12
CA PHE A 90 0.82 6.28 -3.79
C PHE A 90 0.66 7.42 -2.79
N ILE A 91 0.04 7.13 -1.65
CA ILE A 91 -0.14 8.06 -0.56
C ILE A 91 0.32 7.40 0.73
N LEU A 92 1.15 8.10 1.49
CA LEU A 92 1.54 7.74 2.85
C LEU A 92 1.08 8.83 3.81
N GLY A 93 0.49 8.42 4.91
CA GLY A 93 0.17 9.31 6.01
C GLY A 93 0.39 8.66 7.36
N LYS A 94 0.31 9.49 8.42
CA LYS A 94 0.47 9.06 9.81
C LYS A 94 -0.61 9.68 10.67
N ASP A 95 -1.39 8.85 11.36
CA ASP A 95 -2.42 9.25 12.29
C ASP A 95 -2.12 8.70 13.69
N GLY A 96 -1.58 9.55 14.56
CA GLY A 96 -1.07 9.16 15.89
C GLY A 96 0.11 8.18 15.72
N ASN A 97 -0.01 6.98 16.29
CA ASN A 97 0.99 5.93 16.21
C ASN A 97 0.79 4.98 15.02
N SER A 98 -0.25 5.20 14.22
CA SER A 98 -0.56 4.38 13.06
C SER A 98 -0.12 5.06 11.76
N PHE A 99 0.38 4.26 10.83
CA PHE A 99 0.59 4.67 9.44
C PHE A 99 -0.57 4.20 8.57
N PHE A 100 -0.85 4.92 7.52
CA PHE A 100 -1.70 4.41 6.46
C PHE A 100 -1.00 4.54 5.11
N ILE A 101 -1.23 3.54 4.29
CA ILE A 101 -0.80 3.52 2.91
C ILE A 101 -2.03 3.35 2.04
N GLN A 102 -2.15 4.20 1.05
CA GLN A 102 -3.17 4.09 0.02
C GLN A 102 -2.51 4.10 -1.35
N THR A 103 -2.91 3.18 -2.20
CA THR A 103 -2.47 3.11 -3.58
C THR A 103 -3.64 3.15 -4.53
N GLY A 104 -3.39 3.57 -5.77
CA GLY A 104 -4.39 3.58 -6.82
C GLY A 104 -3.76 3.39 -8.19
N ASN A 105 -4.41 2.59 -9.03
CA ASN A 105 -4.01 2.37 -10.41
C ASN A 105 -5.22 1.99 -11.28
N ILE A 106 -5.09 2.16 -12.59
CA ILE A 106 -6.09 1.72 -13.55
C ILE A 106 -5.82 0.25 -13.90
N MET A 107 -6.86 -0.59 -13.83
CA MET A 107 -6.80 -2.01 -14.15
C MET A 107 -7.90 -2.42 -15.12
N LYS A 108 -7.78 -3.60 -15.73
CA LYS A 108 -8.81 -4.17 -16.59
C LYS A 108 -10.03 -4.63 -15.78
N ASN A 109 -11.23 -4.44 -16.32
CA ASN A 109 -12.46 -4.90 -15.68
C ASN A 109 -12.48 -6.41 -15.43
N GLU A 110 -11.88 -7.20 -16.31
CA GLU A 110 -11.77 -8.67 -16.15
C GLU A 110 -11.05 -9.10 -14.86
N SER A 111 -10.13 -8.28 -14.35
CA SER A 111 -9.36 -8.56 -13.13
C SER A 111 -10.09 -8.15 -11.85
N VAL A 112 -11.13 -7.31 -11.93
CA VAL A 112 -11.86 -6.77 -10.76
C VAL A 112 -12.43 -7.88 -9.89
N GLY A 113 -13.13 -8.84 -10.50
CA GLY A 113 -13.75 -9.96 -9.78
C GLY A 113 -12.74 -10.79 -9.01
N LEU A 114 -11.59 -11.09 -9.64
CA LEU A 114 -10.51 -11.87 -9.02
C LEU A 114 -9.93 -11.15 -7.80
N VAL A 115 -9.55 -9.87 -7.97
CA VAL A 115 -8.95 -9.06 -6.90
C VAL A 115 -9.95 -8.86 -5.76
N LYS A 116 -11.21 -8.51 -6.09
CA LYS A 116 -12.28 -8.33 -5.12
C LYS A 116 -12.48 -9.59 -4.27
N ASN A 117 -12.72 -10.74 -4.90
CA ASN A 117 -12.95 -12.00 -4.20
C ASN A 117 -11.76 -12.39 -3.31
N ARG A 118 -10.54 -12.13 -3.77
CA ARG A 118 -9.33 -12.39 -2.99
C ARG A 118 -9.29 -11.54 -1.72
N ILE A 119 -9.50 -10.24 -1.83
CA ILE A 119 -9.47 -9.33 -0.67
C ILE A 119 -10.63 -9.64 0.28
N ASP A 120 -11.83 -9.87 -0.23
CA ASP A 120 -12.99 -10.21 0.59
C ASP A 120 -12.73 -11.49 1.39
N TYR A 121 -12.20 -12.54 0.75
CA TYR A 121 -11.84 -13.78 1.43
C TYR A 121 -10.81 -13.53 2.54
N LEU A 122 -9.72 -12.82 2.26
CA LEU A 122 -8.70 -12.49 3.25
C LEU A 122 -9.26 -11.71 4.44
N ASN A 123 -10.21 -10.82 4.19
CA ASN A 123 -10.90 -10.05 5.22
C ASN A 123 -11.82 -10.88 6.12
N THR A 124 -12.14 -12.13 5.76
CA THR A 124 -12.88 -13.08 6.63
C THR A 124 -11.98 -13.87 7.56
N LEU A 125 -10.68 -13.95 7.27
CA LEU A 125 -9.74 -14.78 8.00
C LEU A 125 -9.21 -14.06 9.25
N ASP A 126 -9.06 -14.82 10.33
CA ASP A 126 -8.32 -14.38 11.51
C ASP A 126 -6.79 -14.52 11.30
N LYS A 127 -6.00 -14.02 12.25
CA LYS A 127 -4.53 -14.05 12.14
C LYS A 127 -3.94 -15.46 12.04
N GLU A 128 -4.54 -16.44 12.69
CA GLU A 128 -4.06 -17.83 12.63
C GLU A 128 -4.34 -18.44 11.26
N SER A 129 -5.56 -18.29 10.77
CA SER A 129 -5.98 -18.74 9.44
C SER A 129 -5.18 -18.07 8.32
N LEU A 130 -4.89 -16.76 8.42
CA LEU A 130 -4.00 -16.04 7.49
C LEU A 130 -2.58 -16.64 7.47
N ARG A 131 -2.03 -17.03 8.63
CA ARG A 131 -0.69 -17.67 8.71
C ARG A 131 -0.69 -19.05 8.05
N LYS A 132 -1.73 -19.85 8.28
CA LYS A 132 -1.89 -21.17 7.66
C LYS A 132 -2.03 -21.03 6.14
N PHE A 133 -2.92 -20.15 5.71
CA PHE A 133 -3.18 -19.89 4.30
C PHE A 133 -1.93 -19.39 3.55
N TYR A 134 -1.14 -18.51 4.16
CA TYR A 134 0.14 -18.07 3.60
C TYR A 134 1.10 -19.24 3.36
N LYS A 135 1.27 -20.13 4.37
CA LYS A 135 2.14 -21.30 4.26
C LYS A 135 1.70 -22.28 3.17
N GLU A 136 0.38 -22.46 3.02
CA GLU A 136 -0.19 -23.29 1.96
C GLU A 136 0.07 -22.71 0.58
N GLN A 137 -0.16 -21.41 0.39
CA GLN A 137 0.09 -20.73 -0.88
C GLN A 137 1.58 -20.72 -1.26
N MET A 138 2.49 -20.51 -0.33
CA MET A 138 3.94 -20.63 -0.59
C MET A 138 4.33 -22.01 -1.12
N ARG A 139 3.76 -23.08 -0.57
CA ARG A 139 4.04 -24.45 -1.05
C ARG A 139 3.51 -24.70 -2.45
N VAL A 140 2.39 -24.09 -2.80
CA VAL A 140 1.82 -24.17 -4.17
C VAL A 140 2.71 -23.42 -5.16
N ASP A 141 3.17 -22.23 -4.80
CA ASP A 141 4.06 -21.42 -5.65
C ASP A 141 5.44 -22.07 -5.86
N ASP A 142 5.99 -22.75 -4.86
CA ASP A 142 7.24 -23.49 -4.98
C ASP A 142 7.14 -24.63 -6.00
N ASN A 143 5.95 -25.20 -6.18
CA ASN A 143 5.68 -26.29 -7.12
C ASN A 143 5.26 -25.81 -8.52
N ASN A 144 4.96 -24.50 -8.71
CA ASN A 144 4.56 -23.93 -9.98
C ASN A 144 5.30 -22.61 -10.27
N PRO A 145 6.49 -22.68 -10.92
CA PRO A 145 7.31 -21.49 -11.21
C PRO A 145 6.62 -20.41 -12.06
N GLU A 146 5.60 -20.76 -12.83
CA GLU A 146 4.86 -19.82 -13.68
C GLU A 146 3.86 -18.97 -12.88
N SER A 147 3.47 -19.40 -11.69
CA SER A 147 2.54 -18.69 -10.80
C SER A 147 3.23 -17.91 -9.69
N LYS A 148 4.56 -17.85 -9.67
CA LYS A 148 5.35 -17.23 -8.59
C LYS A 148 4.86 -15.84 -8.23
N GLY A 149 4.36 -15.70 -6.99
CA GLY A 149 3.96 -14.44 -6.39
C GLY A 149 2.54 -13.97 -6.72
N ALA A 150 1.82 -14.63 -7.64
CA ALA A 150 0.45 -14.26 -7.97
C ALA A 150 -0.49 -14.49 -6.78
N GLY A 151 -0.79 -13.44 -6.03
CA GLY A 151 -1.73 -13.48 -4.90
C GLY A 151 -1.11 -13.55 -3.50
N LEU A 152 0.20 -13.76 -3.35
CA LEU A 152 0.88 -13.71 -2.06
C LEU A 152 0.91 -12.29 -1.47
N GLY A 153 1.00 -11.25 -2.30
CA GLY A 153 1.08 -9.87 -1.85
C GLY A 153 -0.10 -9.43 -0.98
N PHE A 154 -1.34 -9.74 -1.38
CA PHE A 154 -2.51 -9.41 -0.55
C PHE A 154 -2.55 -10.18 0.77
N ILE A 155 -2.08 -11.44 0.79
CA ILE A 155 -2.00 -12.24 2.04
C ILE A 155 -0.95 -11.62 2.96
N GLU A 156 0.20 -11.22 2.41
CA GLU A 156 1.28 -10.60 3.18
C GLU A 156 0.83 -9.27 3.79
N ILE A 157 0.09 -8.44 3.03
CA ILE A 157 -0.56 -7.24 3.55
C ILE A 157 -1.51 -7.59 4.70
N ALA A 158 -2.47 -8.52 4.48
CA ALA A 158 -3.46 -8.90 5.47
C ALA A 158 -2.85 -9.40 6.80
N ARG A 159 -1.71 -10.11 6.73
CA ARG A 159 -1.00 -10.61 7.91
C ARG A 159 -0.34 -9.52 8.75
N ARG A 160 0.06 -8.41 8.13
CA ARG A 160 0.82 -7.33 8.76
C ARG A 160 -0.04 -6.20 9.31
N ILE A 161 -1.27 -6.12 8.88
CA ILE A 161 -2.21 -5.10 9.35
C ILE A 161 -3.09 -5.64 10.48
N SER A 162 -3.55 -4.75 11.35
CA SER A 162 -4.48 -5.08 12.44
C SER A 162 -5.95 -4.87 12.07
N SER A 163 -6.20 -4.14 10.98
CA SER A 163 -7.53 -3.86 10.44
C SER A 163 -7.79 -4.67 9.16
N LYS A 164 -9.01 -4.62 8.65
CA LYS A 164 -9.32 -5.16 7.33
C LYS A 164 -8.72 -4.30 6.22
N ILE A 165 -8.42 -4.93 5.09
CA ILE A 165 -8.03 -4.23 3.87
C ILE A 165 -9.27 -3.49 3.34
N SER A 166 -9.17 -2.18 3.16
CA SER A 166 -10.21 -1.38 2.51
C SER A 166 -9.85 -1.15 1.05
N TYR A 167 -10.84 -1.21 0.18
CA TYR A 167 -10.62 -1.04 -1.25
C TYR A 167 -11.84 -0.41 -1.92
N SER A 168 -11.63 0.13 -3.11
CA SER A 168 -12.72 0.56 -4.00
C SER A 168 -12.37 0.31 -5.45
N PHE A 169 -13.42 0.12 -6.25
CA PHE A 169 -13.36 -0.01 -7.71
C PHE A 169 -14.28 1.05 -8.32
N THR A 170 -13.71 1.96 -9.09
CA THR A 170 -14.43 3.06 -9.74
C THR A 170 -14.26 2.95 -11.25
N PRO A 171 -15.32 2.65 -12.02
CA PRO A 171 -15.24 2.66 -13.48
C PRO A 171 -14.71 4.01 -13.99
N CYS A 172 -13.71 4.00 -14.88
CA CYS A 172 -13.06 5.22 -15.36
C CYS A 172 -12.84 5.25 -16.88
N GLY A 173 -13.33 4.26 -17.61
CA GLY A 173 -13.26 4.18 -19.06
C GLY A 173 -13.89 2.89 -19.58
N GLU A 174 -13.87 2.72 -20.91
CA GLU A 174 -14.30 1.46 -21.51
C GLU A 174 -13.35 0.33 -21.10
N ASN A 175 -13.89 -0.69 -20.46
CA ASN A 175 -13.15 -1.83 -19.92
C ASN A 175 -12.03 -1.46 -18.90
N GLN A 176 -12.16 -0.31 -18.24
CA GLN A 176 -11.18 0.22 -17.29
C GLN A 176 -11.83 0.58 -15.96
N THR A 177 -11.16 0.20 -14.88
CA THR A 177 -11.56 0.50 -13.51
C THR A 177 -10.37 1.05 -12.74
N PHE A 178 -10.57 2.17 -12.03
CA PHE A 178 -9.61 2.67 -11.06
C PHE A 178 -9.75 1.86 -9.77
N PHE A 179 -8.73 1.10 -9.44
CA PHE A 179 -8.62 0.33 -8.21
C PHE A 179 -7.88 1.15 -7.15
N SER A 180 -8.48 1.33 -6.00
CA SER A 180 -7.83 1.93 -4.83
C SER A 180 -7.79 0.94 -3.68
N LEU A 181 -6.61 0.83 -3.06
CA LEU A 181 -6.35 -0.03 -1.90
C LEU A 181 -5.86 0.82 -0.74
N TYR A 182 -6.51 0.72 0.41
CA TYR A 182 -6.13 1.42 1.64
C TYR A 182 -5.88 0.42 2.76
N VAL A 183 -4.79 0.62 3.48
CA VAL A 183 -4.43 -0.17 4.66
C VAL A 183 -3.90 0.73 5.77
N LYS A 184 -4.19 0.33 7.02
CA LYS A 184 -3.70 0.98 8.23
C LYS A 184 -2.78 0.02 8.99
N ILE A 185 -1.59 0.50 9.37
CA ILE A 185 -0.52 -0.27 10.01
C ILE A 185 -0.18 0.40 11.34
N GLY A 186 0.01 -0.40 12.37
CA GLY A 186 0.25 0.07 13.73
C GLY A 186 -0.96 -0.16 14.63
N ASP A 187 -0.74 -0.02 15.93
CA ASP A 187 -1.73 -0.37 16.95
C ASP A 187 -2.44 0.88 17.47
N ASP A 188 -3.75 0.92 17.31
CA ASP A 188 -4.60 1.96 17.94
C ASP A 188 -4.74 1.74 19.46
N SER A 189 -4.39 0.57 19.99
CA SER A 189 -4.52 0.25 21.43
C SER A 189 -3.58 1.09 22.31
N LEU A 190 -2.49 1.62 21.76
CA LEU A 190 -1.59 2.52 22.48
C LEU A 190 -2.20 3.90 22.76
N ARG A 191 -3.29 4.28 22.10
CA ARG A 191 -3.98 5.56 22.35
C ARG A 191 -4.73 5.59 23.69
N VAL A 192 -5.08 4.44 24.25
CA VAL A 192 -5.87 4.35 25.49
C VAL A 192 -5.02 4.71 26.72
N ASN A 193 -3.70 4.55 26.66
CA ASN A 193 -2.82 4.78 27.83
C ASN A 193 -2.33 6.23 27.97
N GLU A 194 -2.44 7.08 26.94
CA GLU A 194 -2.03 8.49 27.04
C GLU A 194 -3.14 9.42 27.57
N SER A 195 -4.38 8.96 27.65
CA SER A 195 -5.54 9.75 28.11
C SER A 195 -5.87 9.60 29.60
N MET A 196 -5.12 8.81 30.37
CA MET A 196 -5.30 8.78 31.81
C MET A 196 -4.46 9.89 32.47
N PRO A 197 -5.05 10.88 33.11
CA PRO A 197 -4.31 11.85 33.91
C PRO A 197 -3.62 11.08 35.03
N LYS A 198 -2.29 11.25 35.14
CA LYS A 198 -1.54 10.79 36.32
C LYS A 198 -2.20 11.35 37.55
N GLY A 199 -2.89 10.51 38.32
CA GLY A 199 -3.48 10.87 39.58
C GLY A 199 -2.42 11.56 40.44
N ARG A 200 -2.70 12.78 40.84
CA ARG A 200 -1.99 13.45 41.93
C ARG A 200 -2.25 12.65 43.19
N ASN A 201 -1.25 11.89 43.62
CA ASN A 201 -1.21 11.41 44.96
C ASN A 201 -0.80 12.61 45.84
N GLY A 202 -1.72 13.04 46.72
CA GLY A 202 -1.47 13.95 47.78
C GLY A 202 -0.66 13.32 48.92
#